data_bb22fbcde1431cddc3a47c887c36d5d0
#
_entry.id   bb22fbcde1431cddc3a47c887c36d5d0
#
_cell.length_a   1.000
_cell.length_b   1.000
_cell.length_c   1.000
_cell.angle_alpha   90.00
_cell.angle_beta   90.00
_cell.angle_gamma   90.00
#
_symmetry.space_group_name_H-M   'P 1'
#
loop_
_entity.id
_entity.type
_entity.pdbx_description
1 polymer ?
#
loop_
_entity_poly.entity_id
_entity_poly.type
_entity_poly.pdbx_seq_one_letter_code
_entity_poly.pdbx_strand_id
1 'polypeptide(L)'
;MTSFFASTPGGLMLVIAVLLAIGGHVGLWWVERLATPARVDAVGTSGALRKDSPAVVNLLTNDAAVSAAGLRATVVDLAARGWARILPPVTDDEVSRVRPSSTAFDGDSLLPHERLVLQHILARFTTDQAIPARHLAVDIRGPWWRRFRNLVHDEARRAGLVQRRWTPQLLGGPIAATLLGLLAWNASRDNGNQVAVVDSVERRIIAAGTLVALLLLAYRLVRRTIDNDVTHTADGRGAAERWLAIRQRLVAAGFAPMAPSSLEVGDRRLGYAAAMGLAEGARIELPLAREDHCRAWSAVGGSGRLVRVTYPYRPFYGTNPVVALVGGLVATFAGLRARRFFSDVARGEAWQSLFDRFQEQEWLIAQLATAVVFVTFVPILFGLWAAFAGAADMFNTVERTGVVIRARRPAEVTPMPRSLAKKMEGDRYSLFVAIDDGSSNTVTAWRASERTAMPQGVDVVVAATPILGHVRRSSPIGHVIAD
;
A
#
# COMPACT_ATOMS: atom_id res chain seq x y z
N MET A 1 39.84 2.23 -12.95
CA MET A 1 38.92 2.80 -11.96
C MET A 1 38.81 1.96 -10.68
N THR A 2 38.75 0.64 -10.72
CA THR A 2 38.60 -0.24 -9.54
C THR A 2 39.78 -0.26 -8.59
N SER A 3 41.01 -0.04 -9.03
CA SER A 3 42.23 -0.08 -8.19
C SER A 3 42.43 1.16 -7.30
N PHE A 4 41.85 2.31 -7.63
CA PHE A 4 42.03 3.54 -6.87
C PHE A 4 41.19 3.64 -5.61
N PHE A 5 40.00 3.04 -5.62
CA PHE A 5 39.11 3.05 -4.46
C PHE A 5 39.54 2.08 -3.34
N ALA A 6 40.27 1.04 -3.69
CA ALA A 6 40.71 0.00 -2.72
C ALA A 6 42.08 0.32 -2.06
N SER A 7 42.83 1.30 -2.56
CA SER A 7 44.21 1.56 -2.11
C SER A 7 44.31 2.48 -0.88
N THR A 8 43.26 3.20 -0.51
CA THR A 8 43.21 4.06 0.68
C THR A 8 42.27 3.49 1.74
N PRO A 9 42.62 3.56 3.02
CA PRO A 9 41.70 3.07 4.12
C PRO A 9 40.30 3.68 4.05
N GLY A 10 40.21 4.98 3.74
CA GLY A 10 38.93 5.68 3.60
C GLY A 10 38.14 5.23 2.36
N GLY A 11 38.83 4.87 1.25
CA GLY A 11 38.16 4.29 0.08
C GLY A 11 37.56 2.92 0.34
N LEU A 12 38.30 2.05 1.05
CA LEU A 12 37.81 0.73 1.47
C LEU A 12 36.57 0.85 2.37
N MET A 13 36.59 1.78 3.35
CA MET A 13 35.45 2.01 4.24
C MET A 13 34.21 2.51 3.48
N LEU A 14 34.40 3.33 2.46
CA LEU A 14 33.28 3.77 1.61
C LEU A 14 32.68 2.60 0.80
N VAL A 15 33.52 1.72 0.24
CA VAL A 15 33.05 0.51 -0.46
C VAL A 15 32.28 -0.38 0.49
N ILE A 16 32.77 -0.60 1.71
CA ILE A 16 32.05 -1.37 2.75
C ILE A 16 30.71 -0.73 3.06
N ALA A 17 30.65 0.59 3.23
CA ALA A 17 29.39 1.30 3.48
C ALA A 17 28.37 1.13 2.34
N VAL A 18 28.81 1.19 1.08
CA VAL A 18 27.98 0.94 -0.11
C VAL A 18 27.42 -0.49 -0.09
N LEU A 19 28.28 -1.48 0.13
CA LEU A 19 27.87 -2.88 0.17
C LEU A 19 26.88 -3.15 1.30
N LEU A 20 27.09 -2.56 2.48
CA LEU A 20 26.18 -2.65 3.61
C LEU A 20 24.83 -1.95 3.34
N ALA A 21 24.85 -0.81 2.65
CA ALA A 21 23.62 -0.15 2.24
C ALA A 21 22.79 -1.03 1.28
N ILE A 22 23.43 -1.57 0.25
CA ILE A 22 22.79 -2.47 -0.71
C ILE A 22 22.30 -3.74 0.00
N GLY A 23 23.18 -4.40 0.76
CA GLY A 23 22.86 -5.62 1.50
C GLY A 23 21.73 -5.44 2.50
N GLY A 24 21.69 -4.28 3.19
CA GLY A 24 20.61 -3.91 4.10
C GLY A 24 19.26 -3.75 3.40
N HIS A 25 19.23 -3.10 2.23
CA HIS A 25 18.00 -2.98 1.44
C HIS A 25 17.52 -4.32 0.87
N VAL A 26 18.44 -5.14 0.35
CA VAL A 26 18.14 -6.50 -0.13
C VAL A 26 17.65 -7.38 1.03
N GLY A 27 18.34 -7.33 2.18
CA GLY A 27 17.96 -8.05 3.38
C GLY A 27 16.56 -7.66 3.88
N LEU A 28 16.26 -6.35 3.93
CA LEU A 28 14.93 -5.88 4.30
C LEU A 28 13.86 -6.37 3.31
N TRP A 29 14.14 -6.31 2.01
CA TRP A 29 13.22 -6.82 0.99
C TRP A 29 12.96 -8.33 1.13
N TRP A 30 13.99 -9.13 1.43
CA TRP A 30 13.84 -10.56 1.72
C TRP A 30 13.00 -10.79 2.97
N VAL A 31 13.27 -10.06 4.05
CA VAL A 31 12.48 -10.13 5.29
C VAL A 31 11.02 -9.75 5.04
N GLU A 32 10.77 -8.70 4.26
CA GLU A 32 9.40 -8.30 3.86
C GLU A 32 8.66 -9.42 3.10
N ARG A 33 9.37 -10.16 2.24
CA ARG A 33 8.80 -11.32 1.54
C ARG A 33 8.53 -12.50 2.46
N LEU A 34 9.49 -12.86 3.31
CA LEU A 34 9.36 -13.97 4.26
C LEU A 34 8.26 -13.70 5.31
N ALA A 35 8.15 -12.46 5.76
CA ALA A 35 7.14 -12.03 6.72
C ALA A 35 5.74 -11.82 6.07
N THR A 36 5.58 -12.07 4.77
CA THR A 36 4.26 -12.00 4.15
C THR A 36 3.35 -13.07 4.75
N PRO A 37 2.17 -12.72 5.31
CA PRO A 37 1.28 -13.70 5.90
C PRO A 37 0.96 -14.81 4.90
N ALA A 38 1.03 -16.06 5.38
CA ALA A 38 0.64 -17.21 4.56
C ALA A 38 -0.86 -17.13 4.26
N ARG A 39 -1.26 -17.63 3.12
CA ARG A 39 -2.65 -17.76 2.73
C ARG A 39 -3.39 -18.62 3.76
N VAL A 40 -4.59 -18.20 4.09
CA VAL A 40 -5.55 -19.02 4.83
C VAL A 40 -6.68 -19.38 3.86
N ASP A 41 -6.85 -20.67 3.63
CA ASP A 41 -7.95 -21.20 2.84
C ASP A 41 -9.02 -21.77 3.78
N ALA A 42 -10.27 -21.82 3.29
CA ALA A 42 -11.34 -22.46 4.04
C ALA A 42 -11.12 -23.98 4.10
N VAL A 43 -10.99 -24.49 5.28
CA VAL A 43 -10.98 -25.96 5.52
C VAL A 43 -12.32 -26.34 6.09
N GLY A 44 -12.99 -27.31 5.46
CA GLY A 44 -14.35 -27.75 5.80
C GLY A 44 -14.44 -28.48 7.14
N THR A 45 -14.05 -27.85 8.25
CA THR A 45 -14.20 -28.45 9.59
C THR A 45 -15.44 -27.92 10.29
N SER A 46 -16.26 -28.83 10.76
CA SER A 46 -17.37 -28.58 11.69
C SER A 46 -16.82 -28.39 13.11
N GLY A 47 -16.31 -27.21 13.41
CA GLY A 47 -15.91 -26.83 14.76
C GLY A 47 -16.94 -25.92 15.41
N ALA A 48 -17.04 -25.91 16.72
CA ALA A 48 -17.87 -24.95 17.46
C ALA A 48 -17.43 -23.52 17.12
N LEU A 49 -18.42 -22.64 16.91
CA LEU A 49 -18.18 -21.22 16.68
C LEU A 49 -17.48 -20.61 17.90
N ARG A 50 -16.35 -19.98 17.69
CA ARG A 50 -15.71 -19.17 18.73
C ARG A 50 -16.51 -17.88 18.92
N LYS A 51 -16.48 -17.38 20.14
CA LYS A 51 -17.09 -16.09 20.51
C LYS A 51 -16.16 -14.92 20.19
N ASP A 52 -15.58 -14.91 18.98
CA ASP A 52 -14.73 -13.79 18.55
C ASP A 52 -15.61 -12.57 18.21
N SER A 53 -15.15 -11.36 18.49
CA SER A 53 -15.88 -10.16 18.08
C SER A 53 -15.86 -9.99 16.55
N PRO A 54 -16.89 -9.37 15.92
CA PRO A 54 -16.91 -9.19 14.47
C PRO A 54 -15.69 -8.45 13.93
N ALA A 55 -15.10 -7.50 14.69
CA ALA A 55 -13.86 -6.84 14.29
C ALA A 55 -12.67 -7.80 14.24
N VAL A 56 -12.57 -8.74 15.19
CA VAL A 56 -11.55 -9.80 15.19
C VAL A 56 -11.79 -10.78 14.05
N VAL A 57 -13.04 -11.14 13.77
CA VAL A 57 -13.38 -11.97 12.61
C VAL A 57 -12.95 -11.29 11.31
N ASN A 58 -13.17 -9.98 11.17
CA ASN A 58 -12.66 -9.23 10.03
C ASN A 58 -11.13 -9.28 9.95
N LEU A 59 -10.42 -9.09 11.05
CA LEU A 59 -8.97 -9.21 11.11
C LEU A 59 -8.49 -10.59 10.61
N LEU A 60 -9.12 -11.67 11.09
CA LEU A 60 -8.75 -13.05 10.77
C LEU A 60 -9.00 -13.37 9.29
N THR A 61 -10.16 -12.98 8.76
CA THR A 61 -10.56 -13.30 7.39
C THR A 61 -10.01 -12.33 6.34
N ASN A 62 -9.47 -11.20 6.77
CA ASN A 62 -8.92 -10.15 5.90
C ASN A 62 -7.38 -10.08 5.97
N ASP A 63 -6.71 -11.23 5.98
CA ASP A 63 -5.25 -11.31 5.88
C ASP A 63 -4.50 -10.65 7.05
N ALA A 64 -4.97 -10.89 8.26
CA ALA A 64 -4.48 -10.26 9.48
C ALA A 64 -4.48 -8.72 9.45
N ALA A 65 -5.46 -8.12 8.77
CA ALA A 65 -5.60 -6.67 8.70
C ALA A 65 -7.05 -6.24 8.96
N VAL A 66 -7.22 -5.23 9.81
CA VAL A 66 -8.53 -4.61 10.06
C VAL A 66 -8.88 -3.69 8.91
N SER A 67 -10.06 -3.87 8.32
CA SER A 67 -10.58 -3.05 7.22
C SER A 67 -11.80 -2.22 7.64
N ALA A 68 -12.30 -1.38 6.74
CA ALA A 68 -13.54 -0.63 6.94
C ALA A 68 -14.74 -1.56 7.27
N ALA A 69 -14.73 -2.79 6.76
CA ALA A 69 -15.74 -3.79 7.09
C ALA A 69 -15.72 -4.17 8.58
N GLY A 70 -14.55 -4.19 9.22
CA GLY A 70 -14.44 -4.42 10.66
C GLY A 70 -15.10 -3.32 11.51
N LEU A 71 -14.96 -2.06 11.10
CA LEU A 71 -15.63 -0.94 11.76
C LEU A 71 -17.16 -1.03 11.58
N ARG A 72 -17.62 -1.26 10.34
CA ARG A 72 -19.05 -1.44 10.06
C ARG A 72 -19.64 -2.59 10.85
N ALA A 73 -18.94 -3.73 10.85
CA ALA A 73 -19.35 -4.91 11.62
C ALA A 73 -19.48 -4.61 13.11
N THR A 74 -18.56 -3.79 13.67
CA THR A 74 -18.65 -3.36 15.08
C THR A 74 -19.89 -2.48 15.32
N VAL A 75 -20.22 -1.54 14.43
CA VAL A 75 -21.42 -0.69 14.58
C VAL A 75 -22.69 -1.52 14.47
N VAL A 76 -22.75 -2.46 13.52
CA VAL A 76 -23.88 -3.38 13.35
C VAL A 76 -24.05 -4.29 14.57
N ASP A 77 -22.94 -4.81 15.11
CA ASP A 77 -22.96 -5.65 16.31
C ASP A 77 -23.40 -4.88 17.57
N LEU A 78 -22.94 -3.65 17.72
CA LEU A 78 -23.42 -2.76 18.78
C LEU A 78 -24.94 -2.50 18.67
N ALA A 79 -25.45 -2.37 17.44
CA ALA A 79 -26.88 -2.22 17.21
C ALA A 79 -27.65 -3.52 17.53
N ALA A 80 -27.13 -4.67 17.12
CA ALA A 80 -27.71 -5.99 17.46
C ALA A 80 -27.76 -6.25 18.96
N ARG A 81 -26.81 -5.70 19.72
CA ARG A 81 -26.73 -5.80 21.18
C ARG A 81 -27.48 -4.68 21.92
N GLY A 82 -28.15 -3.78 21.19
CA GLY A 82 -28.97 -2.72 21.77
C GLY A 82 -28.22 -1.49 22.28
N TRP A 83 -26.89 -1.35 22.01
CA TRP A 83 -26.10 -0.16 22.36
C TRP A 83 -26.30 1.01 21.38
N ALA A 84 -26.79 0.71 20.19
CA ALA A 84 -27.13 1.69 19.17
C ALA A 84 -28.37 1.25 18.40
N ARG A 85 -28.97 2.16 17.66
CA ARG A 85 -30.01 1.85 16.66
C ARG A 85 -29.58 2.40 15.30
N ILE A 86 -29.76 1.59 14.26
CA ILE A 86 -29.57 1.99 12.87
C ILE A 86 -30.97 2.26 12.31
N LEU A 87 -31.19 3.48 11.86
CA LEU A 87 -32.47 3.94 11.32
C LEU A 87 -32.32 4.05 9.80
N PRO A 88 -33.43 3.78 9.05
CA PRO A 88 -33.40 3.92 7.60
C PRO A 88 -33.06 5.35 7.17
N PRO A 89 -32.56 5.54 5.94
CA PRO A 89 -32.42 6.86 5.34
C PRO A 89 -33.78 7.57 5.25
N VAL A 90 -33.76 8.90 5.21
CA VAL A 90 -35.00 9.69 5.05
C VAL A 90 -35.40 9.76 3.58
N THR A 91 -34.41 9.80 2.69
CA THR A 91 -34.57 9.83 1.24
C THR A 91 -33.73 8.73 0.60
N ASP A 92 -34.07 8.27 -0.59
CA ASP A 92 -33.37 7.18 -1.30
C ASP A 92 -31.88 7.46 -1.54
N ASP A 93 -31.48 8.73 -1.63
CA ASP A 93 -30.10 9.17 -1.83
C ASP A 93 -29.30 9.33 -0.51
N GLU A 94 -29.92 9.11 0.64
CA GLU A 94 -29.30 9.28 1.94
C GLU A 94 -28.76 7.96 2.49
N VAL A 95 -27.78 8.10 3.39
CA VAL A 95 -27.24 6.97 4.16
C VAL A 95 -28.06 6.73 5.43
N SER A 96 -28.03 5.52 5.95
CA SER A 96 -28.62 5.19 7.23
C SER A 96 -28.15 6.10 8.35
N ARG A 97 -28.99 6.31 9.35
CA ARG A 97 -28.71 7.15 10.51
C ARG A 97 -28.46 6.26 11.74
N VAL A 98 -27.55 6.69 12.57
CA VAL A 98 -27.18 5.95 13.80
C VAL A 98 -27.55 6.81 15.01
N ARG A 99 -28.19 6.17 15.98
CA ARG A 99 -28.57 6.78 17.26
C ARG A 99 -28.04 5.90 18.40
N PRO A 100 -27.45 6.50 19.48
CA PRO A 100 -27.17 5.73 20.69
C PRO A 100 -28.49 5.19 21.29
N SER A 101 -28.41 4.06 21.96
CA SER A 101 -29.54 3.42 22.61
C SER A 101 -29.13 2.95 24.00
N SER A 102 -30.09 2.91 24.92
CA SER A 102 -29.94 2.39 26.27
C SER A 102 -30.64 1.04 26.47
N THR A 103 -30.98 0.37 25.36
CA THR A 103 -31.72 -0.93 25.40
C THR A 103 -30.76 -2.12 25.36
N ALA A 104 -29.50 -1.94 25.74
CA ALA A 104 -28.52 -3.02 25.85
C ALA A 104 -28.95 -4.06 26.88
N PHE A 105 -28.62 -5.31 26.62
CA PHE A 105 -28.94 -6.43 27.56
C PHE A 105 -28.18 -6.24 28.86
N ASP A 106 -28.85 -6.55 29.98
CA ASP A 106 -28.22 -6.54 31.29
C ASP A 106 -27.03 -7.51 31.34
N GLY A 107 -25.91 -7.04 31.88
CA GLY A 107 -24.66 -7.80 31.96
C GLY A 107 -23.81 -7.83 30.69
N ASP A 108 -24.23 -7.18 29.61
CA ASP A 108 -23.43 -7.10 28.40
C ASP A 108 -22.27 -6.11 28.60
N SER A 109 -21.05 -6.58 28.36
CA SER A 109 -19.82 -5.80 28.52
C SER A 109 -19.20 -5.44 27.19
N LEU A 110 -18.82 -4.18 27.05
CA LEU A 110 -18.17 -3.69 25.84
C LEU A 110 -16.66 -3.94 25.88
N LEU A 111 -16.16 -4.51 24.80
CA LEU A 111 -14.72 -4.62 24.54
C LEU A 111 -14.09 -3.22 24.31
N PRO A 112 -12.78 -3.03 24.51
CA PRO A 112 -12.15 -1.73 24.39
C PRO A 112 -12.36 -1.05 23.03
N HIS A 113 -12.31 -1.79 21.94
CA HIS A 113 -12.55 -1.25 20.60
C HIS A 113 -14.03 -0.92 20.34
N GLU A 114 -14.95 -1.69 20.89
CA GLU A 114 -16.40 -1.42 20.83
C GLU A 114 -16.75 -0.16 21.63
N ARG A 115 -16.18 -0.02 22.83
CA ARG A 115 -16.31 1.20 23.64
C ARG A 115 -15.80 2.43 22.91
N LEU A 116 -14.65 2.34 22.19
CA LEU A 116 -14.13 3.43 21.38
C LEU A 116 -15.12 3.83 20.27
N VAL A 117 -15.76 2.86 19.62
CA VAL A 117 -16.78 3.12 18.58
C VAL A 117 -18.03 3.76 19.17
N LEU A 118 -18.52 3.25 20.30
CA LEU A 118 -19.68 3.84 20.99
C LEU A 118 -19.39 5.29 21.45
N GLN A 119 -18.20 5.55 22.02
CA GLN A 119 -17.77 6.90 22.39
C GLN A 119 -17.72 7.83 21.16
N HIS A 120 -17.32 7.33 20.00
CA HIS A 120 -17.31 8.09 18.75
C HIS A 120 -18.71 8.47 18.28
N ILE A 121 -19.69 7.57 18.47
CA ILE A 121 -21.09 7.85 18.20
C ILE A 121 -21.62 8.88 19.20
N LEU A 122 -21.40 8.67 20.50
CA LEU A 122 -21.86 9.58 21.55
C LEU A 122 -21.28 11.00 21.42
N ALA A 123 -20.01 11.12 21.05
CA ALA A 123 -19.36 12.43 20.89
C ALA A 123 -19.95 13.26 19.73
N ARG A 124 -20.68 12.66 18.82
CA ARG A 124 -21.35 13.33 17.70
C ARG A 124 -22.85 13.43 17.85
N PHE A 125 -23.37 12.78 18.87
CA PHE A 125 -24.79 12.82 19.17
C PHE A 125 -25.14 14.14 19.87
N THR A 126 -25.90 14.98 19.20
CA THR A 126 -26.39 16.26 19.74
C THR A 126 -27.89 16.30 19.60
N THR A 127 -28.58 16.79 20.66
CA THR A 127 -30.02 17.17 20.60
C THR A 127 -30.99 16.10 20.03
N ASP A 128 -30.89 14.85 20.49
CA ASP A 128 -31.84 13.77 20.17
C ASP A 128 -32.03 13.38 18.68
N GLN A 129 -31.25 13.96 17.79
CA GLN A 129 -31.30 13.64 16.36
C GLN A 129 -30.36 12.49 16.03
N ALA A 130 -30.86 11.50 15.26
CA ALA A 130 -30.01 10.42 14.73
C ALA A 130 -28.97 10.97 13.77
N ILE A 131 -27.75 10.50 13.87
CA ILE A 131 -26.57 10.98 13.13
C ILE A 131 -26.51 10.27 11.78
N PRO A 132 -26.49 10.97 10.64
CA PRO A 132 -26.19 10.34 9.35
C PRO A 132 -24.86 9.61 9.38
N ALA A 133 -24.81 8.36 8.90
CA ALA A 133 -23.64 7.49 8.99
C ALA A 133 -22.38 8.14 8.34
N ARG A 134 -22.55 8.98 7.30
CA ARG A 134 -21.46 9.73 6.69
C ARG A 134 -20.73 10.66 7.67
N HIS A 135 -21.41 11.19 8.70
CA HIS A 135 -20.80 12.05 9.73
C HIS A 135 -20.01 11.26 10.78
N LEU A 136 -20.22 9.94 10.83
CA LEU A 136 -19.42 9.03 11.64
C LEU A 136 -18.18 8.52 10.90
N ALA A 137 -18.00 8.91 9.63
CA ALA A 137 -16.89 8.46 8.81
C ALA A 137 -15.54 8.87 9.41
N VAL A 138 -14.59 7.93 9.40
CA VAL A 138 -13.24 8.11 9.93
C VAL A 138 -12.20 8.00 8.82
N ASP A 139 -11.13 8.78 8.95
CA ASP A 139 -9.97 8.64 8.07
C ASP A 139 -9.13 7.44 8.51
N ILE A 140 -8.97 6.46 7.62
CA ILE A 140 -8.16 5.24 7.85
C ILE A 140 -6.66 5.54 8.08
N ARG A 141 -6.19 6.74 7.75
CA ARG A 141 -4.82 7.22 8.04
C ARG A 141 -4.75 8.00 9.35
N GLY A 142 -5.89 8.34 9.93
CA GLY A 142 -6.01 9.18 11.13
C GLY A 142 -5.61 8.47 12.43
N PRO A 143 -5.39 9.24 13.51
CA PRO A 143 -5.02 8.69 14.82
C PRO A 143 -6.13 7.84 15.43
N TRP A 144 -7.41 8.20 15.20
CA TRP A 144 -8.55 7.44 15.69
C TRP A 144 -8.57 6.02 15.11
N TRP A 145 -8.38 5.88 13.78
CA TRP A 145 -8.31 4.58 13.11
C TRP A 145 -7.15 3.72 13.63
N ARG A 146 -5.97 4.33 13.83
CA ARG A 146 -4.82 3.62 14.42
C ARG A 146 -5.14 3.09 15.80
N ARG A 147 -5.86 3.87 16.64
CA ARG A 147 -6.28 3.43 17.97
C ARG A 147 -7.27 2.27 17.89
N PHE A 148 -8.29 2.37 17.03
CA PHE A 148 -9.27 1.30 16.80
C PHE A 148 -8.57 0.00 16.38
N ARG A 149 -7.73 0.07 15.34
CA ARG A 149 -6.95 -1.08 14.86
C ARG A 149 -6.08 -1.70 15.95
N ASN A 150 -5.38 -0.89 16.73
CA ASN A 150 -4.53 -1.39 17.80
C ASN A 150 -5.33 -2.11 18.88
N LEU A 151 -6.50 -1.62 19.26
CA LEU A 151 -7.37 -2.27 20.25
C LEU A 151 -7.89 -3.62 19.74
N VAL A 152 -8.24 -3.75 18.45
CA VAL A 152 -8.61 -5.02 17.83
C VAL A 152 -7.42 -5.99 17.79
N HIS A 153 -6.22 -5.50 17.46
CA HIS A 153 -4.99 -6.31 17.49
C HIS A 153 -4.66 -6.79 18.90
N ASP A 154 -4.86 -5.94 19.93
CA ASP A 154 -4.62 -6.29 21.33
C ASP A 154 -5.58 -7.35 21.84
N GLU A 155 -6.84 -7.30 21.41
CA GLU A 155 -7.83 -8.35 21.71
C GLU A 155 -7.43 -9.68 21.06
N ALA A 156 -7.15 -9.66 19.75
CA ALA A 156 -6.76 -10.86 19.03
C ALA A 156 -5.44 -11.46 19.57
N ARG A 157 -4.49 -10.63 20.05
CA ARG A 157 -3.25 -11.08 20.69
C ARG A 157 -3.53 -11.72 22.06
N ARG A 158 -4.39 -11.12 22.89
CA ARG A 158 -4.78 -11.70 24.18
C ARG A 158 -5.49 -13.04 24.00
N ALA A 159 -6.23 -13.19 22.90
CA ALA A 159 -6.84 -14.46 22.52
C ALA A 159 -5.86 -15.47 21.88
N GLY A 160 -4.57 -15.12 21.71
CA GLY A 160 -3.55 -15.97 21.10
C GLY A 160 -3.68 -16.15 19.57
N LEU A 161 -4.55 -15.36 18.90
CA LEU A 161 -4.87 -15.55 17.48
C LEU A 161 -3.87 -14.89 16.55
N VAL A 162 -3.20 -13.82 17.01
CA VAL A 162 -2.21 -13.11 16.22
C VAL A 162 -0.98 -12.76 17.03
N GLN A 163 0.14 -12.58 16.33
CA GLN A 163 1.41 -12.15 16.90
C GLN A 163 1.99 -10.98 16.10
N ARG A 164 2.96 -10.25 16.66
CA ARG A 164 3.63 -9.17 15.93
C ARG A 164 4.33 -9.73 14.70
N ARG A 165 4.13 -9.07 13.56
CA ARG A 165 4.77 -9.43 12.30
C ARG A 165 6.26 -9.07 12.31
N TRP A 166 6.60 -7.90 12.80
CA TRP A 166 7.96 -7.36 12.80
C TRP A 166 8.62 -7.61 14.16
N THR A 167 9.41 -8.66 14.24
CA THR A 167 10.18 -8.98 15.45
C THR A 167 11.60 -8.44 15.33
N PRO A 168 12.27 -8.09 16.47
CA PRO A 168 13.67 -7.66 16.44
C PRO A 168 14.59 -8.69 15.78
N GLN A 169 14.29 -9.97 15.92
CA GLN A 169 15.04 -11.08 15.32
C GLN A 169 15.02 -11.04 13.78
N LEU A 170 13.85 -10.76 13.20
CA LEU A 170 13.69 -10.63 11.75
C LEU A 170 14.39 -9.39 11.20
N LEU A 171 14.36 -8.28 11.93
CA LEU A 171 14.93 -7.01 11.49
C LEU A 171 16.42 -6.86 11.86
N GLY A 172 16.98 -7.78 12.66
CA GLY A 172 18.34 -7.69 13.20
C GLY A 172 19.41 -7.54 12.12
N GLY A 173 19.35 -8.31 11.05
CA GLY A 173 20.30 -8.22 9.93
C GLY A 173 20.27 -6.84 9.23
N PRO A 174 19.13 -6.36 8.74
CA PRO A 174 19.01 -5.01 8.17
C PRO A 174 19.39 -3.89 9.14
N ILE A 175 19.08 -4.01 10.45
CA ILE A 175 19.48 -3.04 11.47
C ILE A 175 21.01 -3.03 11.62
N ALA A 176 21.64 -4.20 11.77
CA ALA A 176 23.09 -4.31 11.87
C ALA A 176 23.79 -3.74 10.61
N ALA A 177 23.28 -4.07 9.42
CA ALA A 177 23.80 -3.51 8.16
C ALA A 177 23.71 -1.98 8.11
N THR A 178 22.62 -1.40 8.64
CA THR A 178 22.44 0.06 8.70
C THR A 178 23.45 0.70 9.65
N LEU A 179 23.59 0.15 10.87
CA LEU A 179 24.49 0.70 11.88
C LEU A 179 25.96 0.58 11.44
N LEU A 180 26.37 -0.59 10.98
CA LEU A 180 27.72 -0.83 10.49
C LEU A 180 28.03 0.00 9.23
N GLY A 181 27.02 0.17 8.35
CA GLY A 181 27.13 1.03 7.18
C GLY A 181 27.35 2.50 7.53
N LEU A 182 26.64 3.02 8.54
CA LEU A 182 26.85 4.39 9.04
C LEU A 182 28.21 4.56 9.69
N LEU A 183 28.68 3.56 10.46
CA LEU A 183 30.02 3.58 11.06
C LEU A 183 31.12 3.56 9.99
N ALA A 184 31.01 2.69 8.99
CA ALA A 184 31.94 2.61 7.88
C ALA A 184 31.94 3.89 7.04
N TRP A 185 30.76 4.47 6.81
CA TRP A 185 30.64 5.76 6.13
C TRP A 185 31.31 6.90 6.92
N ASN A 186 31.12 6.95 8.24
CA ASN A 186 31.82 7.94 9.09
C ASN A 186 33.33 7.73 9.06
N ALA A 187 33.82 6.51 9.23
CA ALA A 187 35.23 6.19 9.17
C ALA A 187 35.87 6.52 7.80
N SER A 188 35.09 6.49 6.72
CA SER A 188 35.55 6.90 5.38
C SER A 188 35.89 8.39 5.28
N ARG A 189 35.31 9.24 6.16
CA ARG A 189 35.56 10.68 6.22
C ARG A 189 36.83 11.02 6.99
N ASP A 190 37.02 10.38 8.14
CA ASP A 190 38.14 10.69 9.03
C ASP A 190 39.50 10.33 8.42
N ASN A 191 39.56 9.24 7.66
CA ASN A 191 40.77 8.79 6.99
C ASN A 191 41.08 9.56 5.68
N GLY A 192 40.19 10.43 5.22
CA GLY A 192 40.37 11.25 4.00
C GLY A 192 41.15 12.55 4.20
N ASN A 193 41.28 13.04 5.45
CA ASN A 193 41.89 14.33 5.74
C ASN A 193 43.42 14.35 5.63
N GLN A 194 44.09 13.19 5.47
CA GLN A 194 45.58 13.14 5.42
C GLN A 194 46.18 13.00 4.02
N VAL A 195 45.41 12.83 2.97
CA VAL A 195 45.93 12.73 1.61
C VAL A 195 45.26 13.74 0.68
N ALA A 196 45.92 14.85 0.60
CA ALA A 196 45.98 15.83 -0.50
C ALA A 196 44.90 15.84 -1.60
N VAL A 197 44.23 16.98 -1.74
CA VAL A 197 43.96 17.80 -2.95
C VAL A 197 43.19 17.18 -4.13
N VAL A 198 42.98 15.90 -4.25
CA VAL A 198 42.13 15.33 -5.31
C VAL A 198 41.06 14.41 -4.67
N ASP A 199 40.21 14.99 -3.84
CA ASP A 199 38.95 14.37 -3.53
C ASP A 199 38.07 14.48 -4.77
N SER A 200 38.11 13.44 -5.60
CA SER A 200 37.37 13.46 -6.85
C SER A 200 35.88 13.70 -6.53
N VAL A 201 35.26 14.58 -7.29
CA VAL A 201 33.81 14.85 -7.22
C VAL A 201 33.02 13.55 -7.14
N GLU A 202 33.48 12.49 -7.80
CA GLU A 202 32.92 11.16 -7.82
C GLU A 202 32.87 10.52 -6.43
N ARG A 203 33.90 10.64 -5.60
CA ARG A 203 33.94 10.08 -4.24
C ARG A 203 32.91 10.77 -3.32
N ARG A 204 32.80 12.11 -3.40
CA ARG A 204 31.81 12.88 -2.63
C ARG A 204 30.39 12.50 -3.03
N ILE A 205 30.14 12.28 -4.32
CA ILE A 205 28.86 11.82 -4.87
C ILE A 205 28.49 10.44 -4.31
N ILE A 206 29.43 9.49 -4.36
CA ILE A 206 29.21 8.13 -3.85
C ILE A 206 28.96 8.17 -2.34
N ALA A 207 29.73 8.95 -1.60
CA ALA A 207 29.56 9.10 -0.16
C ALA A 207 28.20 9.71 0.22
N ALA A 208 27.77 10.77 -0.49
CA ALA A 208 26.47 11.39 -0.29
C ALA A 208 25.31 10.43 -0.64
N GLY A 209 25.41 9.73 -1.78
CA GLY A 209 24.41 8.73 -2.19
C GLY A 209 24.29 7.57 -1.20
N THR A 210 25.44 7.11 -0.69
CA THR A 210 25.48 6.05 0.35
C THR A 210 24.81 6.50 1.64
N LEU A 211 25.09 7.72 2.09
CA LEU A 211 24.42 8.28 3.28
C LEU A 211 22.91 8.33 3.10
N VAL A 212 22.45 8.86 1.95
CA VAL A 212 21.02 8.93 1.64
C VAL A 212 20.39 7.52 1.63
N ALA A 213 21.06 6.53 1.03
CA ALA A 213 20.58 5.15 1.02
C ALA A 213 20.49 4.57 2.43
N LEU A 214 21.49 4.79 3.29
CA LEU A 214 21.48 4.34 4.69
C LEU A 214 20.40 5.03 5.51
N LEU A 215 20.17 6.33 5.33
CA LEU A 215 19.10 7.08 6.00
C LEU A 215 17.71 6.62 5.55
N LEU A 216 17.53 6.33 4.26
CA LEU A 216 16.29 5.74 3.74
C LEU A 216 16.05 4.34 4.32
N LEU A 217 17.09 3.53 4.46
CA LEU A 217 17.01 2.21 5.10
C LEU A 217 16.63 2.35 6.58
N ALA A 218 17.29 3.25 7.31
CA ALA A 218 16.97 3.56 8.71
C ALA A 218 15.51 4.02 8.87
N TYR A 219 15.04 4.94 8.01
CA TYR A 219 13.65 5.40 8.00
C TYR A 219 12.67 4.24 7.77
N ARG A 220 12.95 3.37 6.79
CA ARG A 220 12.10 2.19 6.53
C ARG A 220 12.06 1.24 7.73
N LEU A 221 13.20 0.99 8.37
CA LEU A 221 13.28 0.14 9.56
C LEU A 221 12.50 0.72 10.73
N VAL A 222 12.71 2.01 11.04
CA VAL A 222 11.96 2.71 12.09
C VAL A 222 10.45 2.66 11.82
N ARG A 223 10.05 2.90 10.60
CA ARG A 223 8.64 2.80 10.20
C ARG A 223 8.08 1.39 10.44
N ARG A 224 8.84 0.32 10.10
CA ARG A 224 8.42 -1.07 10.32
C ARG A 224 8.34 -1.44 11.81
N THR A 225 9.24 -0.91 12.65
CA THR A 225 9.18 -1.15 14.11
C THR A 225 8.00 -0.45 14.78
N ILE A 226 7.60 0.71 14.26
CA ILE A 226 6.44 1.48 14.78
C ILE A 226 5.12 0.90 14.28
N ASP A 227 5.09 0.32 13.06
CA ASP A 227 3.90 -0.32 12.51
C ASP A 227 3.53 -1.54 13.36
N ASN A 228 2.33 -1.49 13.96
CA ASN A 228 1.80 -2.58 14.79
C ASN A 228 1.12 -3.67 13.92
N ASP A 229 1.76 -4.02 12.80
CA ASP A 229 1.27 -5.08 11.92
C ASP A 229 1.36 -6.44 12.62
N VAL A 230 0.36 -7.28 12.39
CA VAL A 230 0.24 -8.61 12.99
C VAL A 230 0.23 -9.68 11.90
N THR A 231 0.49 -10.91 12.32
CA THR A 231 0.34 -12.12 11.50
C THR A 231 -0.38 -13.19 12.33
N HIS A 232 -1.05 -14.14 11.67
CA HIS A 232 -1.73 -15.23 12.34
C HIS A 232 -0.74 -16.13 13.08
N THR A 233 -1.13 -16.57 14.27
CA THR A 233 -0.53 -17.74 14.94
C THR A 233 -1.06 -19.03 14.31
N ALA A 234 -0.65 -20.20 14.77
CA ALA A 234 -1.26 -21.48 14.36
C ALA A 234 -2.74 -21.53 14.72
N ASP A 235 -3.12 -21.11 15.94
CA ASP A 235 -4.50 -21.06 16.41
C ASP A 235 -5.31 -20.02 15.62
N GLY A 236 -4.70 -18.88 15.32
CA GLY A 236 -5.31 -17.84 14.50
C GLY A 236 -5.60 -18.30 13.08
N ARG A 237 -4.71 -19.08 12.47
CA ARG A 237 -4.98 -19.70 11.16
C ARG A 237 -6.15 -20.65 11.22
N GLY A 238 -6.19 -21.56 12.18
CA GLY A 238 -7.32 -22.48 12.37
C GLY A 238 -8.63 -21.75 12.66
N ALA A 239 -8.60 -20.60 13.37
CA ALA A 239 -9.78 -19.76 13.55
C ALA A 239 -10.22 -19.10 12.23
N ALA A 240 -9.28 -18.55 11.46
CA ALA A 240 -9.55 -17.94 10.15
C ALA A 240 -10.12 -18.95 9.14
N GLU A 241 -9.57 -20.17 9.08
CA GLU A 241 -10.07 -21.27 8.25
C GLU A 241 -11.55 -21.60 8.55
N ARG A 242 -11.91 -21.66 9.84
CA ARG A 242 -13.30 -21.90 10.25
C ARG A 242 -14.24 -20.76 9.84
N TRP A 243 -13.83 -19.51 10.04
CA TRP A 243 -14.64 -18.36 9.64
C TRP A 243 -14.78 -18.27 8.13
N LEU A 244 -13.72 -18.58 7.36
CA LEU A 244 -13.80 -18.65 5.90
C LEU A 244 -14.71 -19.78 5.43
N ALA A 245 -14.71 -20.95 6.08
CA ALA A 245 -15.65 -22.03 5.79
C ALA A 245 -17.12 -21.65 6.05
N ILE A 246 -17.37 -20.87 7.10
CA ILE A 246 -18.71 -20.31 7.38
C ILE A 246 -19.10 -19.35 6.25
N ARG A 247 -18.19 -18.45 5.87
CA ARG A 247 -18.41 -17.52 4.76
C ARG A 247 -18.78 -18.27 3.48
N GLN A 248 -18.04 -19.32 3.12
CA GLN A 248 -18.32 -20.14 1.94
C GLN A 248 -19.71 -20.78 1.99
N ARG A 249 -20.09 -21.33 3.14
CA ARG A 249 -21.44 -21.91 3.33
C ARG A 249 -22.53 -20.86 3.18
N LEU A 250 -22.34 -19.66 3.72
CA LEU A 250 -23.31 -18.57 3.57
C LEU A 250 -23.46 -18.17 2.09
N VAL A 251 -22.34 -18.05 1.35
CA VAL A 251 -22.38 -17.75 -0.09
C VAL A 251 -23.08 -18.87 -0.85
N ALA A 252 -22.74 -20.13 -0.60
CA ALA A 252 -23.35 -21.29 -1.26
C ALA A 252 -24.86 -21.44 -0.95
N ALA A 253 -25.29 -21.02 0.25
CA ALA A 253 -26.70 -20.99 0.62
C ALA A 253 -27.46 -19.78 0.07
N GLY A 254 -26.83 -18.93 -0.75
CA GLY A 254 -27.47 -17.74 -1.29
C GLY A 254 -27.83 -16.70 -0.23
N PHE A 255 -27.01 -16.58 0.83
CA PHE A 255 -27.26 -15.65 1.91
C PHE A 255 -27.41 -14.23 1.39
N ALA A 256 -28.63 -13.68 1.46
CA ALA A 256 -28.96 -12.30 1.17
C ALA A 256 -29.02 -11.51 2.48
N PRO A 257 -28.04 -10.66 2.78
CA PRO A 257 -28.05 -9.89 4.02
C PRO A 257 -29.17 -8.85 4.00
N MET A 258 -29.90 -8.76 5.11
CA MET A 258 -30.87 -7.69 5.32
C MET A 258 -30.18 -6.32 5.38
N ALA A 259 -30.95 -5.26 5.12
CA ALA A 259 -30.50 -3.90 5.33
C ALA A 259 -30.13 -3.66 6.81
N PRO A 260 -29.05 -2.96 7.14
CA PRO A 260 -28.70 -2.63 8.53
C PRO A 260 -29.82 -1.93 9.30
N SER A 261 -30.63 -1.16 8.59
CA SER A 261 -31.77 -0.43 9.16
C SER A 261 -32.96 -1.33 9.57
N SER A 262 -33.01 -2.58 9.06
CA SER A 262 -34.03 -3.59 9.45
C SER A 262 -33.52 -4.59 10.49
N LEU A 263 -32.37 -4.32 11.10
CA LEU A 263 -31.75 -5.20 12.08
C LEU A 263 -32.58 -5.31 13.36
N GLU A 264 -32.90 -6.52 13.74
CA GLU A 264 -33.54 -6.84 15.02
C GLU A 264 -32.53 -6.94 16.16
N VAL A 265 -32.89 -6.46 17.33
CA VAL A 265 -32.09 -6.61 18.55
C VAL A 265 -31.98 -8.10 18.90
N GLY A 266 -30.74 -8.57 19.11
CA GLY A 266 -30.43 -9.98 19.34
C GLY A 266 -29.85 -10.71 18.10
N ASP A 267 -30.10 -10.24 16.88
CA ASP A 267 -29.56 -10.87 15.67
C ASP A 267 -28.19 -10.34 15.31
N ARG A 268 -27.15 -11.06 15.70
CA ARG A 268 -25.74 -10.71 15.41
C ARG A 268 -25.23 -11.21 14.06
N ARG A 269 -26.03 -11.97 13.29
CA ARG A 269 -25.59 -12.58 12.01
C ARG A 269 -25.14 -11.55 11.00
N LEU A 270 -25.83 -10.42 10.91
CA LEU A 270 -25.47 -9.33 10.00
C LEU A 270 -24.10 -8.73 10.34
N GLY A 271 -23.75 -8.58 11.63
CA GLY A 271 -22.44 -8.11 12.06
C GLY A 271 -21.30 -9.01 11.56
N TYR A 272 -21.45 -10.31 11.71
CA TYR A 272 -20.47 -11.28 11.19
C TYR A 272 -20.42 -11.32 9.67
N ALA A 273 -21.57 -11.25 9.00
CA ALA A 273 -21.62 -11.15 7.54
C ALA A 273 -20.90 -9.89 7.02
N ALA A 274 -21.13 -8.75 7.68
CA ALA A 274 -20.43 -7.50 7.37
C ALA A 274 -18.91 -7.62 7.60
N ALA A 275 -18.49 -8.28 8.69
CA ALA A 275 -17.08 -8.55 8.98
C ALA A 275 -16.38 -9.35 7.87
N MET A 276 -17.07 -10.31 7.29
CA MET A 276 -16.61 -11.20 6.21
C MET A 276 -16.86 -10.63 4.80
N GLY A 277 -17.34 -9.39 4.68
CA GLY A 277 -17.55 -8.73 3.38
C GLY A 277 -18.75 -9.25 2.59
N LEU A 278 -19.74 -9.86 3.26
CA LEU A 278 -20.96 -10.39 2.64
C LEU A 278 -22.14 -9.41 2.65
N ALA A 279 -22.08 -8.35 3.47
CA ALA A 279 -23.17 -7.39 3.62
C ALA A 279 -22.92 -6.15 2.74
N GLU A 280 -23.24 -6.23 1.46
CA GLU A 280 -23.12 -5.10 0.52
C GLU A 280 -24.00 -3.92 0.92
N GLY A 281 -25.24 -4.17 1.37
CA GLY A 281 -26.13 -3.14 1.88
C GLY A 281 -25.50 -2.35 3.04
N ALA A 282 -24.82 -3.05 3.97
CA ALA A 282 -24.10 -2.36 5.05
C ALA A 282 -22.95 -1.46 4.54
N ARG A 283 -22.35 -1.78 3.41
CA ARG A 283 -21.32 -0.95 2.78
C ARG A 283 -21.89 0.34 2.22
N ILE A 284 -23.06 0.26 1.63
CA ILE A 284 -23.77 1.41 1.04
C ILE A 284 -24.38 2.29 2.14
N GLU A 285 -25.12 1.69 3.05
CA GLU A 285 -25.86 2.42 4.10
C GLU A 285 -24.97 2.99 5.20
N LEU A 286 -23.81 2.36 5.48
CA LEU A 286 -22.87 2.77 6.53
C LEU A 286 -21.48 3.06 5.95
N PRO A 287 -21.28 4.18 5.27
CA PRO A 287 -19.99 4.59 4.69
C PRO A 287 -19.05 5.14 5.79
N LEU A 288 -18.75 4.35 6.82
CA LEU A 288 -18.02 4.75 8.03
C LEU A 288 -16.52 4.93 7.82
N ALA A 289 -15.95 4.34 6.78
CA ALA A 289 -14.54 4.50 6.43
C ALA A 289 -14.34 4.17 4.95
N ARG A 290 -13.25 4.70 4.40
CA ARG A 290 -12.84 4.38 3.02
C ARG A 290 -12.45 2.92 2.90
N GLU A 291 -12.92 2.26 1.82
CA GLU A 291 -12.58 0.87 1.54
C GLU A 291 -11.07 0.65 1.34
N ASP A 292 -10.60 -0.53 1.73
CA ASP A 292 -9.24 -0.98 1.42
C ASP A 292 -9.14 -1.29 -0.08
N HIS A 293 -8.32 -0.50 -0.78
CA HIS A 293 -8.10 -0.70 -2.21
C HIS A 293 -7.15 -1.86 -2.50
N CYS A 294 -6.32 -2.23 -1.52
CA CYS A 294 -5.29 -3.26 -1.67
C CYS A 294 -5.83 -4.68 -1.48
N ARG A 295 -7.11 -4.85 -1.15
CA ARG A 295 -7.75 -6.15 -0.97
C ARG A 295 -9.12 -6.19 -1.62
N ALA A 296 -9.45 -7.32 -2.24
CA ALA A 296 -10.75 -7.55 -2.86
C ALA A 296 -11.20 -9.00 -2.65
N TRP A 297 -12.48 -9.19 -2.41
CA TRP A 297 -13.07 -10.52 -2.48
C TRP A 297 -13.32 -10.87 -3.94
N SER A 298 -12.89 -12.06 -4.35
CA SER A 298 -13.10 -12.61 -5.70
C SER A 298 -13.93 -13.87 -5.63
N ALA A 299 -14.86 -14.01 -6.55
CA ALA A 299 -15.66 -15.21 -6.72
C ALA A 299 -15.01 -16.23 -7.67
N VAL A 300 -13.87 -15.89 -8.29
CA VAL A 300 -13.16 -16.78 -9.21
C VAL A 300 -12.71 -18.05 -8.47
N GLY A 301 -13.06 -19.21 -8.98
CA GLY A 301 -12.81 -20.49 -8.32
C GLY A 301 -13.91 -20.93 -7.33
N GLY A 302 -15.06 -20.26 -7.29
CA GLY A 302 -16.29 -20.72 -6.62
C GLY A 302 -16.37 -20.49 -5.11
N SER A 303 -15.26 -20.21 -4.43
CA SER A 303 -15.22 -20.18 -2.96
C SER A 303 -15.19 -18.77 -2.34
N GLY A 304 -15.10 -17.72 -3.15
CA GLY A 304 -14.91 -16.36 -2.66
C GLY A 304 -13.64 -16.23 -1.84
N ARG A 305 -12.53 -15.94 -2.50
CA ARG A 305 -11.20 -15.76 -1.89
C ARG A 305 -10.82 -14.30 -1.75
N LEU A 306 -10.02 -13.99 -0.76
CA LEU A 306 -9.44 -12.64 -0.62
C LEU A 306 -8.19 -12.55 -1.50
N VAL A 307 -8.18 -11.56 -2.40
CA VAL A 307 -7.06 -11.28 -3.31
C VAL A 307 -6.42 -9.96 -2.93
N ARG A 308 -5.10 -9.95 -2.83
CA ARG A 308 -4.31 -8.72 -2.66
C ARG A 308 -4.10 -8.05 -4.01
N VAL A 309 -4.39 -6.75 -4.06
CA VAL A 309 -4.15 -5.94 -5.23
C VAL A 309 -2.93 -5.06 -4.99
N THR A 310 -1.93 -5.18 -5.85
CA THR A 310 -0.74 -4.34 -5.84
C THR A 310 -0.84 -3.29 -6.94
N TYR A 311 -0.58 -2.02 -6.56
CA TYR A 311 -0.56 -0.90 -7.50
C TYR A 311 0.88 -0.45 -7.70
N PRO A 312 1.52 -0.77 -8.83
CA PRO A 312 2.90 -0.39 -9.06
C PRO A 312 3.08 1.12 -9.23
N TYR A 313 4.00 1.71 -8.44
CA TYR A 313 4.42 3.10 -8.53
C TYR A 313 5.81 3.18 -9.15
N ARG A 314 5.95 2.62 -10.34
CA ARG A 314 7.20 2.73 -11.10
C ARG A 314 7.09 3.89 -12.07
N PRO A 315 8.16 4.67 -12.28
CA PRO A 315 8.19 5.64 -13.36
C PRO A 315 7.81 4.97 -14.68
N PHE A 316 7.01 5.66 -15.48
CA PHE A 316 6.49 5.18 -16.77
C PHE A 316 5.52 3.97 -16.72
N TYR A 317 5.14 3.49 -15.53
CA TYR A 317 4.13 2.42 -15.43
C TYR A 317 2.78 2.89 -15.99
N GLY A 318 2.22 2.11 -16.91
CA GLY A 318 0.98 2.42 -17.63
C GLY A 318 1.14 3.28 -18.87
N THR A 319 2.35 3.74 -19.20
CA THR A 319 2.59 4.46 -20.45
C THR A 319 2.65 3.52 -21.64
N ASN A 320 2.27 4.03 -22.81
CA ASN A 320 2.43 3.29 -24.05
C ASN A 320 3.93 2.96 -24.27
N PRO A 321 4.28 1.73 -24.68
CA PRO A 321 5.66 1.30 -24.89
C PRO A 321 6.47 2.22 -25.83
N VAL A 322 5.87 2.71 -26.90
CA VAL A 322 6.52 3.63 -27.83
C VAL A 322 6.86 4.98 -27.13
N VAL A 323 5.91 5.50 -26.36
CA VAL A 323 6.10 6.75 -25.60
C VAL A 323 7.18 6.55 -24.52
N ALA A 324 7.19 5.41 -23.85
CA ALA A 324 8.22 5.08 -22.86
C ALA A 324 9.62 4.96 -23.50
N LEU A 325 9.73 4.32 -24.67
CA LEU A 325 10.97 4.20 -25.42
C LEU A 325 11.52 5.59 -25.83
N VAL A 326 10.72 6.36 -26.56
CA VAL A 326 11.13 7.67 -27.06
C VAL A 326 11.39 8.64 -25.92
N GLY A 327 10.47 8.73 -24.96
CA GLY A 327 10.62 9.59 -23.78
C GLY A 327 11.83 9.20 -22.93
N GLY A 328 12.11 7.90 -22.81
CA GLY A 328 13.28 7.38 -22.12
C GLY A 328 14.58 7.77 -22.79
N LEU A 329 14.67 7.64 -24.12
CA LEU A 329 15.85 8.09 -24.90
C LEU A 329 16.07 9.59 -24.78
N VAL A 330 15.00 10.39 -24.90
CA VAL A 330 15.07 11.85 -24.75
C VAL A 330 15.53 12.24 -23.34
N ALA A 331 14.97 11.62 -22.29
CA ALA A 331 15.36 11.89 -20.91
C ALA A 331 16.84 11.51 -20.65
N THR A 332 17.29 10.37 -21.18
CA THR A 332 18.71 9.95 -21.10
C THR A 332 19.63 10.95 -21.79
N PHE A 333 19.30 11.34 -23.01
CA PHE A 333 20.10 12.31 -23.77
C PHE A 333 20.14 13.66 -23.08
N ALA A 334 19.00 14.20 -22.65
CA ALA A 334 18.93 15.45 -21.91
C ALA A 334 19.73 15.38 -20.60
N GLY A 335 19.63 14.28 -19.86
CA GLY A 335 20.41 14.04 -18.65
C GLY A 335 21.91 14.00 -18.90
N LEU A 336 22.36 13.33 -19.97
CA LEU A 336 23.77 13.31 -20.37
C LEU A 336 24.30 14.71 -20.79
N ARG A 337 23.47 15.46 -21.50
CA ARG A 337 23.81 16.85 -21.89
C ARG A 337 23.91 17.76 -20.67
N ALA A 338 22.90 17.70 -19.80
CA ALA A 338 22.91 18.45 -18.55
C ALA A 338 24.13 18.09 -17.68
N ARG A 339 24.43 16.79 -17.56
CA ARG A 339 25.61 16.32 -16.82
C ARG A 339 26.92 16.92 -17.36
N ARG A 340 27.14 16.89 -18.68
CA ARG A 340 28.33 17.49 -19.29
C ARG A 340 28.40 18.98 -18.95
N PHE A 341 27.33 19.72 -19.21
CA PHE A 341 27.28 21.15 -18.95
C PHE A 341 27.62 21.49 -17.49
N PHE A 342 26.95 20.87 -16.52
CA PHE A 342 27.22 21.13 -15.11
C PHE A 342 28.56 20.59 -14.62
N SER A 343 29.10 19.56 -15.26
CA SER A 343 30.45 19.08 -15.00
C SER A 343 31.51 20.12 -15.46
N ASP A 344 31.30 20.78 -16.59
CA ASP A 344 32.17 21.82 -17.10
C ASP A 344 32.09 23.09 -16.25
N VAL A 345 30.89 23.45 -15.77
CA VAL A 345 30.70 24.51 -14.78
C VAL A 345 31.39 24.17 -13.46
N ALA A 346 31.28 22.94 -12.95
CA ALA A 346 31.93 22.52 -11.70
C ALA A 346 33.46 22.54 -11.76
N ARG A 347 34.03 22.41 -12.96
CA ARG A 347 35.50 22.52 -13.23
C ARG A 347 35.96 23.92 -13.52
N GLY A 348 35.05 24.89 -13.55
CA GLY A 348 35.39 26.27 -13.94
C GLY A 348 35.69 26.47 -15.44
N GLU A 349 35.42 25.45 -16.28
CA GLU A 349 35.71 25.51 -17.73
C GLU A 349 34.59 26.20 -18.52
N ALA A 350 33.39 26.24 -17.96
CA ALA A 350 32.23 26.89 -18.57
C ALA A 350 31.90 28.20 -17.86
N TRP A 351 31.56 29.22 -18.62
CA TRP A 351 31.05 30.50 -18.11
C TRP A 351 32.02 31.26 -17.21
N GLN A 352 33.27 31.40 -17.64
CA GLN A 352 34.28 32.23 -16.96
C GLN A 352 33.75 33.64 -16.61
N SER A 353 32.96 34.25 -17.48
CA SER A 353 32.30 35.54 -17.22
C SER A 353 31.35 35.56 -16.02
N LEU A 354 30.85 34.40 -15.62
CA LEU A 354 29.97 34.26 -14.45
C LEU A 354 30.82 34.15 -13.17
N PHE A 355 31.95 33.47 -13.25
CA PHE A 355 32.90 33.36 -12.14
C PHE A 355 33.58 34.71 -11.88
N ASP A 356 33.95 35.47 -12.94
CA ASP A 356 34.51 36.80 -12.82
C ASP A 356 33.58 37.79 -12.09
N ARG A 357 32.25 37.58 -12.23
CA ARG A 357 31.24 38.43 -11.58
C ARG A 357 30.95 38.04 -10.12
N PHE A 358 31.25 36.80 -9.74
CA PHE A 358 30.94 36.23 -8.42
C PHE A 358 32.17 35.56 -7.78
N GLN A 359 33.34 36.16 -7.87
CA GLN A 359 34.61 35.62 -7.37
C GLN A 359 34.56 35.16 -5.91
N GLU A 360 33.85 35.90 -5.03
CA GLU A 360 33.68 35.52 -3.62
C GLU A 360 32.78 34.26 -3.41
N GLN A 361 32.01 33.87 -4.41
CA GLN A 361 31.02 32.76 -4.33
C GLN A 361 31.37 31.59 -5.25
N GLU A 362 32.56 31.58 -5.86
CA GLU A 362 33.01 30.54 -6.79
C GLU A 362 32.88 29.14 -6.20
N TRP A 363 33.25 28.95 -4.94
CA TRP A 363 33.14 27.69 -4.22
C TRP A 363 31.69 27.22 -4.09
N LEU A 364 30.74 28.14 -3.87
CA LEU A 364 29.32 27.82 -3.75
C LEU A 364 28.72 27.35 -5.08
N ILE A 365 29.11 28.07 -6.17
CA ILE A 365 28.67 27.74 -7.53
C ILE A 365 29.20 26.34 -7.92
N ALA A 366 30.47 26.06 -7.66
CA ALA A 366 31.09 24.77 -7.92
C ALA A 366 30.40 23.63 -7.11
N GLN A 367 30.07 23.87 -5.86
CA GLN A 367 29.33 22.89 -5.04
C GLN A 367 27.90 22.66 -5.54
N LEU A 368 27.19 23.73 -5.90
CA LEU A 368 25.85 23.62 -6.49
C LEU A 368 25.90 22.90 -7.83
N ALA A 369 26.83 23.22 -8.71
CA ALA A 369 27.02 22.52 -9.98
C ALA A 369 27.30 21.02 -9.74
N THR A 370 28.15 20.70 -8.78
CA THR A 370 28.44 19.32 -8.40
C THR A 370 27.18 18.59 -7.90
N ALA A 371 26.38 19.24 -7.09
CA ALA A 371 25.10 18.66 -6.62
C ALA A 371 24.13 18.40 -7.80
N VAL A 372 24.07 19.34 -8.75
CA VAL A 372 23.25 19.18 -9.96
C VAL A 372 23.77 18.06 -10.86
N VAL A 373 25.09 17.91 -11.03
CA VAL A 373 25.70 16.76 -11.74
C VAL A 373 25.20 15.44 -11.15
N PHE A 374 25.09 15.36 -9.83
CA PHE A 374 24.53 14.18 -9.18
C PHE A 374 23.04 13.97 -9.51
N VAL A 375 22.26 15.05 -9.44
CA VAL A 375 20.81 14.98 -9.76
C VAL A 375 20.58 14.54 -11.20
N THR A 376 21.49 14.84 -12.14
CA THR A 376 21.35 14.40 -13.54
C THR A 376 21.45 12.90 -13.76
N PHE A 377 21.99 12.12 -12.81
CA PHE A 377 21.93 10.66 -12.89
C PHE A 377 20.50 10.11 -12.80
N VAL A 378 19.61 10.83 -12.10
CA VAL A 378 18.22 10.41 -11.97
C VAL A 378 17.52 10.31 -13.33
N PRO A 379 17.46 11.37 -14.17
CA PRO A 379 16.86 11.27 -15.49
C PRO A 379 17.60 10.30 -16.43
N ILE A 380 18.91 10.14 -16.29
CA ILE A 380 19.68 9.16 -17.08
C ILE A 380 19.23 7.73 -16.74
N LEU A 381 19.25 7.35 -15.46
CA LEU A 381 18.90 6.00 -15.04
C LEU A 381 17.43 5.68 -15.32
N PHE A 382 16.53 6.62 -15.01
CA PHE A 382 15.11 6.44 -15.28
C PHE A 382 14.81 6.44 -16.78
N GLY A 383 15.53 7.23 -17.57
CA GLY A 383 15.42 7.26 -19.01
C GLY A 383 15.88 5.95 -19.64
N LEU A 384 17.04 5.42 -19.24
CA LEU A 384 17.53 4.11 -19.68
C LEU A 384 16.55 2.98 -19.33
N TRP A 385 16.03 2.99 -18.10
CA TRP A 385 15.02 2.03 -17.67
C TRP A 385 13.75 2.13 -18.52
N ALA A 386 13.25 3.34 -18.77
CA ALA A 386 12.05 3.55 -19.58
C ALA A 386 12.25 3.11 -21.04
N ALA A 387 13.42 3.41 -21.62
CA ALA A 387 13.77 3.00 -22.98
C ALA A 387 13.86 1.47 -23.08
N PHE A 388 14.53 0.82 -22.12
CA PHE A 388 14.61 -0.64 -22.05
C PHE A 388 13.25 -1.28 -21.90
N ALA A 389 12.45 -0.82 -20.92
CA ALA A 389 11.12 -1.35 -20.67
C ALA A 389 10.18 -1.13 -21.87
N GLY A 390 10.26 0.05 -22.51
CA GLY A 390 9.51 0.37 -23.73
C GLY A 390 9.87 -0.55 -24.89
N ALA A 391 11.16 -0.75 -25.15
CA ALA A 391 11.62 -1.65 -26.21
C ALA A 391 11.19 -3.10 -25.96
N ALA A 392 11.34 -3.61 -24.73
CA ALA A 392 10.94 -4.96 -24.36
C ALA A 392 9.43 -5.15 -24.50
N ASP A 393 8.62 -4.20 -24.08
CA ASP A 393 7.16 -4.27 -24.09
C ASP A 393 6.55 -3.98 -25.47
N MET A 394 7.31 -3.44 -26.44
CA MET A 394 6.82 -3.28 -27.82
C MET A 394 6.40 -4.60 -28.45
N PHE A 395 7.18 -5.65 -28.21
CA PHE A 395 6.99 -6.96 -28.82
C PHE A 395 6.34 -7.99 -27.88
N ASN A 396 6.27 -7.67 -26.59
CA ASN A 396 5.70 -8.55 -25.58
C ASN A 396 4.30 -8.10 -25.15
N THR A 397 3.38 -9.07 -25.14
CA THR A 397 2.01 -8.88 -24.65
C THR A 397 1.62 -10.11 -23.84
N VAL A 398 1.07 -9.90 -22.67
CA VAL A 398 0.51 -10.95 -21.82
C VAL A 398 -1.00 -10.85 -21.89
N GLU A 399 -1.66 -11.93 -22.28
CA GLU A 399 -3.11 -12.04 -22.22
C GLU A 399 -3.51 -12.73 -20.92
N ARG A 400 -4.51 -12.17 -20.26
CA ARG A 400 -5.14 -12.78 -19.08
C ARG A 400 -6.64 -12.71 -19.19
N THR A 401 -7.25 -13.83 -18.82
CA THR A 401 -8.70 -13.99 -18.74
C THR A 401 -9.09 -14.06 -17.28
N GLY A 402 -10.08 -13.29 -16.86
CA GLY A 402 -10.54 -13.30 -15.47
C GLY A 402 -11.55 -12.20 -15.17
N VAL A 403 -11.92 -12.07 -13.89
CA VAL A 403 -12.88 -11.08 -13.44
C VAL A 403 -12.17 -9.80 -13.01
N VAL A 404 -12.73 -8.64 -13.37
CA VAL A 404 -12.27 -7.35 -12.86
C VAL A 404 -12.67 -7.22 -11.40
N ILE A 405 -11.71 -7.42 -10.48
CA ILE A 405 -11.97 -7.33 -9.04
C ILE A 405 -11.84 -5.92 -8.47
N ARG A 406 -11.09 -5.03 -9.13
CA ARG A 406 -10.95 -3.61 -8.77
C ARG A 406 -10.70 -2.77 -10.01
N ALA A 407 -11.43 -1.65 -10.09
CA ALA A 407 -11.18 -0.56 -11.03
C ALA A 407 -11.11 0.74 -10.22
N ARG A 408 -9.95 1.42 -10.18
CA ARG A 408 -9.71 2.60 -9.34
C ARG A 408 -8.86 3.65 -10.04
N ARG A 409 -9.15 4.92 -9.77
CA ARG A 409 -8.33 6.03 -10.27
C ARG A 409 -6.98 6.07 -9.54
N PRO A 410 -5.90 6.48 -10.22
CA PRO A 410 -4.58 6.61 -9.59
C PRO A 410 -4.60 7.48 -8.32
N ALA A 411 -5.32 8.60 -8.33
CA ALA A 411 -5.47 9.49 -7.18
C ALA A 411 -6.07 8.83 -5.93
N GLU A 412 -6.87 7.77 -6.10
CA GLU A 412 -7.49 7.06 -5.00
C GLU A 412 -6.53 6.10 -4.30
N VAL A 413 -5.61 5.52 -5.04
CA VAL A 413 -4.73 4.44 -4.56
C VAL A 413 -3.30 4.89 -4.28
N THR A 414 -2.90 6.08 -4.79
CA THR A 414 -1.55 6.62 -4.61
C THR A 414 -1.38 7.25 -3.22
N PRO A 415 -0.31 6.95 -2.47
CA PRO A 415 0.00 7.60 -1.21
C PRO A 415 0.60 9.01 -1.39
N MET A 416 0.24 9.73 -2.44
CA MET A 416 0.75 11.07 -2.72
C MET A 416 0.01 12.16 -1.91
N PRO A 417 0.66 13.31 -1.64
CA PRO A 417 -0.03 14.50 -1.13
C PRO A 417 -1.19 14.89 -2.05
N ARG A 418 -2.30 15.31 -1.45
CA ARG A 418 -3.54 15.67 -2.21
C ARG A 418 -3.30 16.69 -3.33
N SER A 419 -2.35 17.61 -3.15
CA SER A 419 -1.97 18.61 -4.15
C SER A 419 -1.36 17.99 -5.42
N LEU A 420 -0.50 16.98 -5.27
CA LEU A 420 0.08 16.25 -6.39
C LEU A 420 -0.93 15.29 -7.03
N ALA A 421 -1.73 14.63 -6.22
CA ALA A 421 -2.82 13.77 -6.69
C ALA A 421 -3.81 14.55 -7.56
N LYS A 422 -4.16 15.78 -7.16
CA LYS A 422 -5.03 16.68 -7.92
C LYS A 422 -4.41 17.13 -9.25
N LYS A 423 -3.08 17.30 -9.30
CA LYS A 423 -2.35 17.62 -10.54
C LYS A 423 -2.26 16.43 -11.50
N MET A 424 -2.27 15.21 -10.97
CA MET A 424 -2.38 13.97 -11.74
C MET A 424 -3.83 13.60 -12.11
N GLU A 425 -4.84 14.24 -11.50
CA GLU A 425 -6.24 14.19 -11.95
C GLU A 425 -6.44 14.75 -13.36
N GLY A 426 -5.47 15.52 -13.89
CA GLY A 426 -5.43 15.89 -15.31
C GLY A 426 -5.28 14.69 -16.24
N ASP A 427 -4.80 13.56 -15.75
CA ASP A 427 -4.82 12.25 -16.43
C ASP A 427 -6.19 11.58 -16.21
N ARG A 428 -7.25 12.30 -16.60
CA ARG A 428 -8.67 11.88 -16.47
C ARG A 428 -8.98 10.55 -17.15
N TYR A 429 -8.02 9.99 -17.88
CA TYR A 429 -8.20 8.90 -18.83
C TYR A 429 -7.53 7.59 -18.39
N SER A 430 -6.99 7.48 -17.18
CA SER A 430 -6.37 6.22 -16.77
C SER A 430 -6.93 5.67 -15.47
N LEU A 431 -7.22 4.36 -15.49
CA LEU A 431 -7.67 3.59 -14.34
C LEU A 431 -6.69 2.47 -14.06
N PHE A 432 -6.48 2.14 -12.79
CA PHE A 432 -5.89 0.87 -12.40
C PHE A 432 -6.96 -0.20 -12.42
N VAL A 433 -6.75 -1.26 -13.20
CA VAL A 433 -7.64 -2.40 -13.34
C VAL A 433 -6.91 -3.63 -12.82
N ALA A 434 -7.47 -4.29 -11.81
CA ALA A 434 -6.97 -5.54 -11.26
C ALA A 434 -7.88 -6.68 -11.71
N ILE A 435 -7.29 -7.69 -12.37
CA ILE A 435 -7.99 -8.81 -12.94
C ILE A 435 -7.54 -10.06 -12.22
N ASP A 436 -8.49 -10.83 -11.72
CA ASP A 436 -8.24 -12.09 -11.07
C ASP A 436 -8.58 -13.25 -12.01
N ASP A 437 -7.57 -14.05 -12.32
CA ASP A 437 -7.65 -15.27 -13.14
C ASP A 437 -7.76 -16.56 -12.31
N GLY A 438 -7.82 -16.41 -10.98
CA GLY A 438 -7.84 -17.57 -10.08
C GLY A 438 -6.48 -18.16 -9.74
N SER A 439 -5.41 -17.80 -10.46
CA SER A 439 -4.10 -18.45 -10.34
C SER A 439 -3.31 -18.04 -9.12
N SER A 440 -3.49 -16.81 -8.63
CA SER A 440 -2.72 -16.30 -7.51
C SER A 440 -3.54 -15.42 -6.55
N ASN A 441 -3.08 -15.30 -5.30
CA ASN A 441 -3.71 -14.44 -4.30
C ASN A 441 -3.23 -12.99 -4.34
N THR A 442 -2.28 -12.69 -5.22
CA THR A 442 -1.76 -11.34 -5.40
C THR A 442 -1.84 -10.99 -6.87
N VAL A 443 -2.61 -9.97 -7.17
CA VAL A 443 -2.82 -9.49 -8.52
C VAL A 443 -2.19 -8.11 -8.64
N THR A 444 -1.44 -7.91 -9.71
CA THR A 444 -0.90 -6.60 -10.05
C THR A 444 -1.92 -5.85 -10.91
N ALA A 445 -2.32 -4.67 -10.46
CA ALA A 445 -3.22 -3.82 -11.24
C ALA A 445 -2.50 -3.23 -12.45
N TRP A 446 -3.09 -3.35 -13.61
CA TRP A 446 -2.62 -2.76 -14.86
C TRP A 446 -3.25 -1.40 -15.10
N ARG A 447 -2.60 -0.56 -15.87
CA ARG A 447 -3.11 0.77 -16.18
C ARG A 447 -3.84 0.75 -17.52
N ALA A 448 -5.15 0.99 -17.45
CA ALA A 448 -6.04 1.05 -18.59
C ALA A 448 -6.49 2.48 -18.85
N SER A 449 -6.72 2.84 -20.12
CA SER A 449 -7.45 4.06 -20.47
C SER A 449 -8.94 3.89 -20.16
N GLU A 450 -9.71 4.97 -20.07
CA GLU A 450 -11.17 4.85 -19.91
C GLU A 450 -11.84 4.03 -21.02
N ARG A 451 -11.27 4.03 -22.21
CA ARG A 451 -11.76 3.24 -23.36
C ARG A 451 -11.50 1.74 -23.22
N THR A 452 -10.46 1.37 -22.48
CA THR A 452 -10.04 -0.03 -22.25
C THR A 452 -10.34 -0.49 -20.85
N ALA A 453 -10.88 0.36 -19.98
CA ALA A 453 -11.25 -0.01 -18.62
C ALA A 453 -12.64 -0.64 -18.63
N MET A 454 -12.77 -1.80 -17.98
CA MET A 454 -14.04 -2.49 -17.80
C MET A 454 -14.56 -2.30 -16.38
N PRO A 455 -15.88 -2.31 -16.17
CA PRO A 455 -16.48 -2.22 -14.84
C PRO A 455 -16.04 -3.37 -13.92
N GLN A 456 -16.09 -3.12 -12.63
CA GLN A 456 -15.83 -4.15 -11.63
C GLN A 456 -16.93 -5.23 -11.66
N GLY A 457 -16.54 -6.49 -11.58
CA GLY A 457 -17.44 -7.66 -11.62
C GLY A 457 -17.61 -8.28 -13.02
N VAL A 458 -17.07 -7.68 -14.06
CA VAL A 458 -17.18 -8.19 -15.43
C VAL A 458 -16.04 -9.17 -15.74
N ASP A 459 -16.39 -10.29 -16.40
CA ASP A 459 -15.41 -11.22 -16.98
C ASP A 459 -14.80 -10.63 -18.25
N VAL A 460 -13.45 -10.62 -18.30
CA VAL A 460 -12.73 -9.95 -19.38
C VAL A 460 -11.55 -10.77 -19.87
N VAL A 461 -11.22 -10.59 -21.15
CA VAL A 461 -9.89 -10.88 -21.69
C VAL A 461 -9.14 -9.59 -21.83
N VAL A 462 -7.96 -9.49 -21.22
CA VAL A 462 -7.12 -8.30 -21.28
C VAL A 462 -5.75 -8.65 -21.82
N ALA A 463 -5.31 -7.88 -22.81
CA ALA A 463 -3.96 -7.92 -23.34
C ALA A 463 -3.19 -6.70 -22.81
N ALA A 464 -2.16 -6.91 -22.00
CA ALA A 464 -1.35 -5.88 -21.39
C ALA A 464 0.15 -6.16 -21.56
N THR A 465 0.95 -5.09 -21.39
CA THR A 465 2.40 -5.21 -21.43
C THR A 465 2.95 -5.68 -20.07
N PRO A 466 3.92 -6.61 -20.03
CA PRO A 466 4.37 -7.23 -18.78
C PRO A 466 5.15 -6.28 -17.85
N ILE A 467 5.98 -5.39 -18.38
CA ILE A 467 6.88 -4.52 -17.60
C ILE A 467 6.21 -3.19 -17.26
N LEU A 468 5.64 -2.52 -18.27
CA LEU A 468 4.99 -1.22 -18.15
C LEU A 468 3.54 -1.33 -17.67
N GLY A 469 2.92 -2.51 -17.74
CA GLY A 469 1.54 -2.71 -17.28
C GLY A 469 0.51 -1.87 -18.04
N HIS A 470 0.77 -1.54 -19.31
CA HIS A 470 -0.12 -0.81 -20.17
C HIS A 470 -1.14 -1.75 -20.83
N VAL A 471 -2.43 -1.49 -20.65
CA VAL A 471 -3.49 -2.26 -21.28
C VAL A 471 -3.65 -1.81 -22.74
N ARG A 472 -3.37 -2.72 -23.66
CA ARG A 472 -3.52 -2.48 -25.11
C ARG A 472 -4.96 -2.70 -25.57
N ARG A 473 -5.59 -3.77 -25.09
CA ARG A 473 -6.94 -4.20 -25.47
C ARG A 473 -7.61 -4.89 -24.29
N SER A 474 -8.89 -4.67 -24.16
CA SER A 474 -9.76 -5.42 -23.25
C SER A 474 -11.08 -5.70 -23.97
N SER A 475 -11.63 -6.88 -23.73
CA SER A 475 -12.94 -7.29 -24.24
C SER A 475 -13.69 -8.07 -23.15
N PRO A 476 -15.00 -7.84 -22.98
CA PRO A 476 -15.80 -8.66 -22.09
C PRO A 476 -15.93 -10.07 -22.67
N ILE A 477 -15.99 -11.08 -21.77
CA ILE A 477 -16.28 -12.45 -22.13
C ILE A 477 -17.78 -12.66 -21.96
N GLY A 478 -18.44 -13.05 -23.05
CA GLY A 478 -19.83 -13.47 -23.00
C GLY A 478 -20.81 -12.40 -22.51
N HIS A 479 -21.18 -11.51 -23.39
CA HIS A 479 -22.54 -11.02 -23.63
C HIS A 479 -22.56 -10.59 -25.09
N VAL A 480 -22.74 -11.55 -25.98
CA VAL A 480 -23.44 -11.23 -27.21
C VAL A 480 -24.86 -10.89 -26.77
N ILE A 481 -25.11 -9.60 -26.53
CA ILE A 481 -26.49 -9.12 -26.57
C ILE A 481 -26.87 -9.34 -28.03
N ALA A 482 -27.65 -10.38 -28.28
CA ALA A 482 -28.33 -10.52 -29.53
C ALA A 482 -29.25 -9.29 -29.65
N ASP A 483 -28.98 -8.46 -30.66
CA ASP A 483 -29.88 -7.44 -31.12
C ASP A 483 -31.25 -8.00 -31.51
#